data_e71699363eaf9d62a94a9669dd77f9be
#
_entry.id   e71699363eaf9d62a94a9669dd77f9be
#
_cell.length_a   1.000
_cell.length_b   1.000
_cell.length_c   1.000
_cell.angle_alpha   90.00
_cell.angle_beta   90.00
_cell.angle_gamma   90.00
#
_symmetry.space_group_name_H-M   'P 1'
#
loop_
_entity.id
_entity.type
_entity.pdbx_description
1 polymer ?
#
loop_
_entity_poly.entity_id
_entity_poly.type
_entity_poly.pdbx_seq_one_letter_code
_entity_poly.pdbx_strand_id
1 'polypeptide(L)'
;VAAKPLVDNIPTLPATVPLYYEDVSQQNFEASVLACLELSGEDIPEGATHGIVLDRTCFYPEGGGQEGDYGNLRCDSASHSILDTRKVGDLVLHLATGSFEVGDMVHGELDWSRRRQLMDHHTAVHIVGGAARRLLGPHIYQAGANKSVDSARLDITHHKRLSRQDLDEIESLANEVIQNVSRTEKMTLDRKDADRKYGFDLYQGGAPKGSDIRILRIADHDIQACGGTHHDEPGRIGQIRIVRSNAVQDGVERLHIVAG
;
A
#
# COMPACT_ATOMS: atom_id res chain seq x y z
N VAL A 1 -21.09 -12.54 8.97
CA VAL A 1 -21.06 -13.48 7.81
C VAL A 1 -19.71 -13.21 7.18
N ALA A 2 -18.86 -14.24 6.95
CA ALA A 2 -17.62 -14.07 6.21
C ALA A 2 -17.98 -13.74 4.75
N ALA A 3 -17.31 -12.74 4.17
CA ALA A 3 -17.51 -12.40 2.76
C ALA A 3 -17.21 -13.63 1.88
N LYS A 4 -18.01 -13.81 0.83
CA LYS A 4 -17.80 -14.89 -0.14
C LYS A 4 -16.45 -14.69 -0.83
N PRO A 5 -15.64 -15.74 -1.00
CA PRO A 5 -14.35 -15.59 -1.70
C PRO A 5 -14.56 -15.11 -3.14
N LEU A 6 -13.60 -14.34 -3.66
CA LEU A 6 -13.65 -13.78 -5.02
C LEU A 6 -13.69 -14.87 -6.11
N VAL A 7 -13.12 -16.03 -5.82
CA VAL A 7 -13.05 -17.20 -6.70
C VAL A 7 -13.31 -18.47 -5.87
N ASP A 8 -14.05 -19.42 -6.42
CA ASP A 8 -14.44 -20.61 -5.65
C ASP A 8 -13.32 -21.64 -5.48
N ASN A 9 -12.45 -21.80 -6.49
CA ASN A 9 -11.38 -22.79 -6.47
C ASN A 9 -10.11 -22.20 -7.09
N ILE A 10 -9.08 -22.01 -6.24
CA ILE A 10 -7.76 -21.62 -6.71
C ILE A 10 -6.89 -22.87 -6.80
N PRO A 11 -6.32 -23.20 -7.97
CA PRO A 11 -5.40 -24.32 -8.08
C PRO A 11 -4.14 -24.07 -7.25
N THR A 12 -3.42 -25.14 -6.91
CA THR A 12 -2.11 -25.01 -6.26
C THR A 12 -1.12 -24.45 -7.28
N LEU A 13 -0.66 -23.24 -7.05
CA LEU A 13 0.24 -22.49 -7.93
C LEU A 13 1.48 -22.02 -7.16
N PRO A 14 2.61 -21.80 -7.83
CA PRO A 14 3.74 -21.09 -7.23
C PRO A 14 3.34 -19.68 -6.84
N ALA A 15 3.98 -19.11 -5.79
CA ALA A 15 3.78 -17.74 -5.37
C ALA A 15 4.07 -16.76 -6.52
N THR A 16 3.25 -15.71 -6.64
CA THR A 16 3.51 -14.64 -7.60
C THR A 16 4.74 -13.82 -7.18
N VAL A 17 5.71 -13.63 -8.07
CA VAL A 17 6.89 -12.80 -7.80
C VAL A 17 6.51 -11.31 -7.81
N PRO A 18 6.71 -10.57 -6.69
CA PRO A 18 6.30 -9.17 -6.55
C PRO A 18 7.38 -8.21 -7.07
N LEU A 19 7.41 -7.91 -8.38
CA LEU A 19 8.38 -7.00 -9.01
C LEU A 19 8.35 -5.58 -8.43
N TYR A 20 7.20 -5.13 -7.93
CA TYR A 20 7.04 -3.83 -7.27
C TYR A 20 7.88 -3.65 -5.99
N TYR A 21 8.52 -4.70 -5.48
CA TYR A 21 9.48 -4.59 -4.39
C TYR A 21 10.93 -4.44 -4.87
N GLU A 22 11.22 -4.90 -6.08
CA GLU A 22 12.55 -4.77 -6.70
C GLU A 22 12.74 -3.37 -7.28
N ASP A 23 11.79 -2.93 -8.10
CA ASP A 23 11.73 -1.56 -8.65
C ASP A 23 10.30 -1.02 -8.56
N VAL A 24 10.07 -0.10 -7.63
CA VAL A 24 8.77 0.51 -7.42
C VAL A 24 8.33 1.39 -8.60
N SER A 25 9.27 1.83 -9.44
CA SER A 25 9.02 2.69 -10.60
C SER A 25 8.77 1.90 -11.90
N GLN A 26 8.92 0.58 -11.86
CA GLN A 26 8.67 -0.26 -13.04
C GLN A 26 7.18 -0.25 -13.40
N GLN A 27 6.87 0.26 -14.58
CA GLN A 27 5.50 0.44 -15.08
C GLN A 27 5.04 -0.68 -15.99
N ASN A 28 5.99 -1.32 -16.68
CA ASN A 28 5.74 -2.35 -17.69
C ASN A 28 6.51 -3.62 -17.34
N PHE A 29 5.91 -4.78 -17.65
CA PHE A 29 6.53 -6.07 -17.45
C PHE A 29 5.95 -7.12 -18.37
N GLU A 30 6.65 -8.24 -18.51
CA GLU A 30 6.17 -9.44 -19.18
C GLU A 30 5.99 -10.55 -18.15
N ALA A 31 4.91 -11.33 -18.30
CA ALA A 31 4.59 -12.42 -17.40
C ALA A 31 3.83 -13.53 -18.12
N SER A 32 3.88 -14.75 -17.55
CA SER A 32 3.09 -15.87 -18.01
C SER A 32 1.81 -16.01 -17.19
N VAL A 33 0.69 -16.29 -17.85
CA VAL A 33 -0.59 -16.58 -17.22
C VAL A 33 -0.55 -17.98 -16.61
N LEU A 34 -0.68 -18.05 -15.28
CA LEU A 34 -0.71 -19.31 -14.54
C LEU A 34 -2.13 -19.85 -14.32
N ALA A 35 -3.11 -18.95 -14.20
CA ALA A 35 -4.52 -19.29 -14.10
C ALA A 35 -5.39 -18.11 -14.56
N CYS A 36 -6.58 -18.50 -15.08
CA CYS A 36 -7.66 -17.58 -15.41
C CYS A 36 -8.93 -18.16 -14.77
N LEU A 37 -9.53 -17.45 -13.82
CA LEU A 37 -10.59 -17.94 -12.95
C LEU A 37 -11.82 -17.03 -13.08
N GLU A 38 -13.01 -17.60 -13.19
CA GLU A 38 -14.24 -16.81 -13.15
C GLU A 38 -14.45 -16.20 -11.76
N LEU A 39 -14.83 -14.93 -11.71
CA LEU A 39 -15.12 -14.22 -10.47
C LEU A 39 -16.55 -14.54 -10.00
N SER A 40 -16.72 -14.79 -8.69
CA SER A 40 -18.00 -15.19 -8.10
C SER A 40 -18.35 -14.49 -6.77
N GLY A 41 -17.48 -13.62 -6.26
CA GLY A 41 -17.63 -12.89 -4.98
C GLY A 41 -18.61 -11.72 -5.04
N GLU A 42 -18.82 -11.07 -3.88
CA GLU A 42 -19.72 -9.91 -3.75
C GLU A 42 -18.98 -8.57 -3.97
N ASP A 43 -17.68 -8.49 -3.67
CA ASP A 43 -16.86 -7.27 -3.78
C ASP A 43 -16.07 -7.24 -5.11
N ILE A 44 -16.73 -7.53 -6.22
CA ILE A 44 -16.12 -7.51 -7.55
C ILE A 44 -16.40 -6.15 -8.20
N PRO A 45 -15.36 -5.44 -8.71
CA PRO A 45 -15.59 -4.21 -9.47
C PRO A 45 -16.50 -4.43 -10.66
N GLU A 46 -17.37 -3.45 -10.92
CA GLU A 46 -18.27 -3.50 -12.08
C GLU A 46 -17.46 -3.63 -13.39
N GLY A 47 -17.79 -4.63 -14.19
CA GLY A 47 -17.10 -4.95 -15.45
C GLY A 47 -15.96 -5.97 -15.30
N ALA A 48 -15.50 -6.31 -14.12
CA ALA A 48 -14.55 -7.40 -13.93
C ALA A 48 -15.29 -8.76 -14.03
N THR A 49 -14.72 -9.66 -14.82
CA THR A 49 -15.32 -10.99 -15.08
C THR A 49 -14.38 -12.14 -14.68
N HIS A 50 -13.08 -11.92 -14.75
CA HIS A 50 -12.07 -12.95 -14.48
C HIS A 50 -10.99 -12.45 -13.53
N GLY A 51 -10.46 -13.37 -12.73
CA GLY A 51 -9.26 -13.21 -11.92
C GLY A 51 -8.06 -13.87 -12.60
N ILE A 52 -7.07 -13.09 -12.98
CA ILE A 52 -5.87 -13.57 -13.67
C ILE A 52 -4.74 -13.72 -12.65
N VAL A 53 -4.12 -14.88 -12.60
CA VAL A 53 -2.92 -15.15 -11.80
C VAL A 53 -1.71 -15.22 -12.72
N LEU A 54 -0.68 -14.44 -12.43
CA LEU A 54 0.56 -14.37 -13.19
C LEU A 54 1.73 -14.95 -12.37
N ASP A 55 2.80 -15.39 -13.06
CA ASP A 55 4.04 -15.83 -12.41
C ASP A 55 4.76 -14.69 -11.69
N ARG A 56 4.64 -13.46 -12.22
CA ARG A 56 5.20 -12.22 -11.66
C ARG A 56 4.35 -11.02 -11.99
N THR A 57 4.47 -9.94 -11.22
CA THR A 57 3.68 -8.73 -11.47
C THR A 57 4.31 -7.47 -10.88
N CYS A 58 4.10 -6.33 -11.58
CA CYS A 58 4.32 -4.99 -11.05
C CYS A 58 3.09 -4.44 -10.33
N PHE A 59 1.91 -5.05 -10.48
CA PHE A 59 0.67 -4.62 -9.83
C PHE A 59 0.72 -4.91 -8.33
N TYR A 60 0.60 -3.87 -7.50
CA TYR A 60 0.48 -4.01 -6.06
C TYR A 60 -0.94 -4.44 -5.69
N PRO A 61 -1.13 -5.55 -4.99
CA PRO A 61 -2.44 -5.95 -4.50
C PRO A 61 -2.83 -5.14 -3.27
N GLU A 62 -4.12 -4.84 -3.12
CA GLU A 62 -4.64 -4.17 -1.93
C GLU A 62 -4.06 -4.77 -0.65
N GLY A 63 -3.49 -3.91 0.19
CA GLY A 63 -2.87 -4.35 1.45
C GLY A 63 -2.33 -3.20 2.29
N GLY A 64 -2.28 -3.40 3.61
CA GLY A 64 -1.80 -2.37 4.55
C GLY A 64 -2.60 -1.06 4.47
N GLY A 65 -3.86 -1.13 4.03
CA GLY A 65 -4.73 0.02 3.79
C GLY A 65 -4.40 0.84 2.54
N GLN A 66 -3.50 0.38 1.67
CA GLN A 66 -3.31 0.93 0.33
C GLN A 66 -4.18 0.15 -0.65
N GLU A 67 -4.94 0.88 -1.47
CA GLU A 67 -5.73 0.28 -2.56
C GLU A 67 -4.85 -0.43 -3.58
N GLY A 68 -5.45 -1.41 -4.28
CA GLY A 68 -4.82 -2.13 -5.37
C GLY A 68 -4.57 -1.28 -6.61
N ASP A 69 -3.62 -1.72 -7.43
CA ASP A 69 -3.32 -1.07 -8.69
C ASP A 69 -4.31 -1.44 -9.78
N TYR A 70 -4.42 -0.55 -10.74
CA TYR A 70 -5.15 -0.70 -12.00
C TYR A 70 -4.17 -0.65 -13.18
N GLY A 71 -4.64 -1.05 -14.35
CA GLY A 71 -3.87 -0.98 -15.57
C GLY A 71 -4.41 -1.90 -16.65
N ASN A 72 -3.53 -2.44 -17.49
CA ASN A 72 -3.90 -3.31 -18.58
C ASN A 72 -2.98 -4.53 -18.67
N LEU A 73 -3.53 -5.64 -19.14
CA LEU A 73 -2.80 -6.81 -19.61
C LEU A 73 -3.14 -7.04 -21.08
N ARG A 74 -2.13 -7.32 -21.91
CA ARG A 74 -2.32 -7.60 -23.32
C ARG A 74 -1.40 -8.73 -23.79
N CYS A 75 -1.91 -9.53 -24.73
CA CYS A 75 -1.15 -10.45 -25.56
C CYS A 75 -1.53 -10.22 -27.03
N ASP A 76 -0.98 -10.99 -27.96
CA ASP A 76 -1.23 -10.82 -29.39
C ASP A 76 -2.72 -10.92 -29.76
N SER A 77 -3.49 -11.73 -29.03
CA SER A 77 -4.89 -12.06 -29.29
C SER A 77 -5.90 -11.27 -28.46
N ALA A 78 -5.49 -10.66 -27.34
CA ALA A 78 -6.41 -10.05 -26.38
C ALA A 78 -5.80 -8.89 -25.61
N SER A 79 -6.67 -7.94 -25.18
CA SER A 79 -6.30 -6.85 -24.28
C SER A 79 -7.44 -6.61 -23.30
N HIS A 80 -7.13 -6.65 -22.02
CA HIS A 80 -8.12 -6.49 -20.94
C HIS A 80 -7.64 -5.50 -19.89
N SER A 81 -8.55 -4.67 -19.41
CA SER A 81 -8.29 -3.76 -18.30
C SER A 81 -8.29 -4.52 -16.96
N ILE A 82 -7.35 -4.17 -16.10
CA ILE A 82 -7.29 -4.61 -14.70
C ILE A 82 -7.95 -3.52 -13.85
N LEU A 83 -9.08 -3.85 -13.26
CA LEU A 83 -9.93 -2.93 -12.51
C LEU A 83 -9.63 -2.94 -11.01
N ASP A 84 -8.94 -3.97 -10.53
CA ASP A 84 -8.42 -4.07 -9.17
C ASP A 84 -7.38 -5.18 -9.08
N THR A 85 -6.58 -5.15 -8.01
CA THR A 85 -5.57 -6.17 -7.73
C THR A 85 -5.67 -6.58 -6.26
N ARG A 86 -5.87 -7.87 -6.02
CA ARG A 86 -6.10 -8.44 -4.68
C ARG A 86 -5.08 -9.52 -4.33
N LYS A 87 -4.79 -9.67 -3.05
CA LYS A 87 -3.92 -10.75 -2.56
C LYS A 87 -4.76 -11.94 -2.07
N VAL A 88 -4.44 -13.14 -2.53
CA VAL A 88 -5.06 -14.38 -2.07
C VAL A 88 -3.95 -15.38 -1.73
N GLY A 89 -3.67 -15.53 -0.44
CA GLY A 89 -2.50 -16.27 0.03
C GLY A 89 -1.19 -15.63 -0.47
N ASP A 90 -0.38 -16.38 -1.21
CA ASP A 90 0.86 -15.91 -1.83
C ASP A 90 0.69 -15.55 -3.31
N LEU A 91 -0.56 -15.55 -3.80
CA LEU A 91 -0.90 -15.19 -5.17
C LEU A 91 -1.40 -13.74 -5.25
N VAL A 92 -1.15 -13.12 -6.40
CA VAL A 92 -1.76 -11.85 -6.79
C VAL A 92 -2.81 -12.11 -7.85
N LEU A 93 -4.06 -11.74 -7.54
CA LEU A 93 -5.21 -11.89 -8.40
C LEU A 93 -5.52 -10.55 -9.07
N HIS A 94 -5.40 -10.50 -10.40
CA HIS A 94 -5.71 -9.32 -11.20
C HIS A 94 -7.14 -9.42 -11.69
N LEU A 95 -8.03 -8.53 -11.25
CA LEU A 95 -9.45 -8.53 -11.60
C LEU A 95 -9.63 -7.86 -12.96
N ALA A 96 -9.83 -8.68 -13.99
CA ALA A 96 -9.80 -8.30 -15.40
C ALA A 96 -11.19 -8.25 -16.04
N THR A 97 -11.32 -7.42 -17.08
CA THR A 97 -12.55 -7.32 -17.90
C THR A 97 -12.76 -8.50 -18.85
N GLY A 98 -11.81 -9.43 -18.94
CA GLY A 98 -11.89 -10.61 -19.78
C GLY A 98 -10.84 -11.66 -19.44
N SER A 99 -10.70 -12.68 -20.28
CA SER A 99 -9.91 -13.87 -20.04
C SER A 99 -8.67 -13.96 -20.93
N PHE A 100 -7.67 -14.70 -20.45
CA PHE A 100 -6.51 -15.18 -21.19
C PHE A 100 -6.43 -16.69 -21.10
N GLU A 101 -5.70 -17.32 -22.02
CA GLU A 101 -5.38 -18.75 -21.92
C GLU A 101 -4.21 -18.97 -20.97
N VAL A 102 -4.24 -20.10 -20.24
CA VAL A 102 -3.12 -20.50 -19.39
C VAL A 102 -1.90 -20.80 -20.27
N GLY A 103 -0.78 -20.16 -19.94
CA GLY A 103 0.45 -20.22 -20.73
C GLY A 103 0.65 -19.02 -21.66
N ASP A 104 -0.34 -18.16 -21.82
CA ASP A 104 -0.15 -16.92 -22.58
C ASP A 104 0.95 -16.06 -21.97
N MET A 105 1.77 -15.48 -22.84
CA MET A 105 2.70 -14.41 -22.45
C MET A 105 1.99 -13.07 -22.59
N VAL A 106 1.83 -12.39 -21.48
CA VAL A 106 1.16 -11.09 -21.41
C VAL A 106 2.15 -9.97 -21.11
N HIS A 107 1.91 -8.83 -21.73
CA HIS A 107 2.55 -7.57 -21.38
C HIS A 107 1.62 -6.81 -20.44
N GLY A 108 2.10 -6.49 -19.24
CA GLY A 108 1.39 -5.71 -18.23
C GLY A 108 1.85 -4.25 -18.24
N GLU A 109 0.88 -3.34 -18.13
CA GLU A 109 1.10 -1.90 -18.05
C GLU A 109 0.27 -1.31 -16.90
N LEU A 110 0.95 -0.70 -15.92
CA LEU A 110 0.33 -0.04 -14.77
C LEU A 110 -0.34 1.28 -15.15
N ASP A 111 -1.48 1.60 -14.54
CA ASP A 111 -1.90 2.99 -14.39
C ASP A 111 -0.93 3.71 -13.43
N TRP A 112 0.12 4.28 -14.03
CA TRP A 112 1.18 4.93 -13.28
C TRP A 112 0.72 6.17 -12.53
N SER A 113 -0.27 6.89 -13.05
CA SER A 113 -0.83 8.07 -12.39
C SER A 113 -1.47 7.67 -11.06
N ARG A 114 -2.28 6.60 -11.08
CA ARG A 114 -2.88 6.00 -9.89
C ARG A 114 -1.82 5.49 -8.90
N ARG A 115 -0.87 4.68 -9.36
CA ARG A 115 0.20 4.13 -8.52
C ARG A 115 0.99 5.24 -7.83
N ARG A 116 1.38 6.27 -8.57
CA ARG A 116 2.13 7.39 -8.02
C ARG A 116 1.37 8.10 -6.93
N GLN A 117 0.08 8.39 -7.17
CA GLN A 117 -0.79 9.05 -6.18
C GLN A 117 -0.96 8.19 -4.89
N LEU A 118 -1.09 6.86 -5.04
CA LEU A 118 -1.13 5.95 -3.90
C LEU A 118 0.19 5.95 -3.11
N MET A 119 1.34 6.04 -3.80
CA MET A 119 2.66 6.17 -3.18
C MET A 119 2.84 7.51 -2.48
N ASP A 120 2.35 8.62 -3.07
CA ASP A 120 2.34 9.95 -2.45
C ASP A 120 1.59 9.90 -1.12
N HIS A 121 0.37 9.38 -1.13
CA HIS A 121 -0.46 9.23 0.08
C HIS A 121 0.15 8.25 1.10
N HIS A 122 0.70 7.11 0.65
CA HIS A 122 1.25 6.12 1.58
C HIS A 122 2.52 6.62 2.28
N THR A 123 3.40 7.25 1.52
CA THR A 123 4.63 7.83 2.09
C THR A 123 4.29 9.02 3.00
N ALA A 124 3.31 9.85 2.62
CA ALA A 124 2.82 10.95 3.45
C ALA A 124 2.25 10.46 4.80
N VAL A 125 1.51 9.34 4.83
CA VAL A 125 0.98 8.76 6.08
C VAL A 125 2.11 8.42 7.05
N HIS A 126 3.22 7.83 6.60
CA HIS A 126 4.39 7.56 7.43
C HIS A 126 5.03 8.85 7.96
N ILE A 127 5.21 9.83 7.08
CA ILE A 127 5.81 11.11 7.45
C ILE A 127 4.96 11.85 8.48
N VAL A 128 3.64 11.92 8.27
CA VAL A 128 2.69 12.56 9.22
C VAL A 128 2.63 11.79 10.54
N GLY A 129 2.65 10.46 10.51
CA GLY A 129 2.69 9.63 11.72
C GLY A 129 3.94 9.89 12.56
N GLY A 130 5.11 9.94 11.93
CA GLY A 130 6.37 10.30 12.57
C GLY A 130 6.36 11.73 13.13
N ALA A 131 5.82 12.70 12.39
CA ALA A 131 5.68 14.10 12.84
C ALA A 131 4.75 14.20 14.07
N ALA A 132 3.58 13.54 14.01
CA ALA A 132 2.65 13.50 15.14
C ALA A 132 3.29 12.88 16.39
N ARG A 133 4.03 11.77 16.24
CA ARG A 133 4.73 11.12 17.35
C ARG A 133 5.81 12.00 17.96
N ARG A 134 6.55 12.75 17.15
CA ARG A 134 7.59 13.70 17.64
C ARG A 134 6.99 14.86 18.41
N LEU A 135 5.88 15.43 17.95
CA LEU A 135 5.27 16.62 18.54
C LEU A 135 4.36 16.29 19.73
N LEU A 136 3.57 15.22 19.64
CA LEU A 136 2.55 14.88 20.63
C LEU A 136 3.04 13.87 21.67
N GLY A 137 4.06 13.09 21.35
CA GLY A 137 4.70 12.15 22.27
C GLY A 137 4.64 10.67 21.85
N PRO A 138 5.32 9.80 22.61
CA PRO A 138 5.51 8.39 22.26
C PRO A 138 4.24 7.53 22.35
N HIS A 139 3.14 8.05 22.90
CA HIS A 139 1.85 7.38 22.95
C HIS A 139 1.11 7.37 21.59
N ILE A 140 1.64 8.06 20.59
CA ILE A 140 1.09 8.06 19.24
C ILE A 140 1.43 6.75 18.54
N TYR A 141 0.41 5.97 18.24
CA TYR A 141 0.45 4.75 17.44
C TYR A 141 -0.60 4.80 16.34
N GLN A 142 -0.34 4.13 15.22
CA GLN A 142 -1.33 3.96 14.18
C GLN A 142 -2.40 2.97 14.63
N ALA A 143 -3.64 3.44 14.83
CA ALA A 143 -4.81 2.61 15.09
C ALA A 143 -5.47 2.11 13.79
N GLY A 144 -5.24 2.81 12.68
CA GLY A 144 -5.71 2.44 11.35
C GLY A 144 -5.21 3.39 10.28
N ALA A 145 -5.24 2.96 9.04
CA ALA A 145 -4.90 3.82 7.90
C ALA A 145 -5.59 3.34 6.62
N ASN A 146 -5.86 4.28 5.72
CA ASN A 146 -6.33 3.98 4.35
C ASN A 146 -5.67 4.97 3.38
N LYS A 147 -5.33 4.51 2.20
CA LYS A 147 -4.71 5.31 1.13
C LYS A 147 -5.43 4.98 -0.17
N SER A 148 -6.23 5.92 -0.62
CA SER A 148 -6.91 5.93 -1.92
C SER A 148 -6.24 6.95 -2.85
N VAL A 149 -6.72 7.03 -4.08
CA VAL A 149 -6.26 8.06 -5.03
C VAL A 149 -6.66 9.46 -4.56
N ASP A 150 -7.84 9.62 -3.98
CA ASP A 150 -8.38 10.94 -3.62
C ASP A 150 -7.76 11.50 -2.33
N SER A 151 -7.44 10.62 -1.37
CA SER A 151 -6.94 11.03 -0.05
C SER A 151 -6.37 9.87 0.74
N ALA A 152 -5.66 10.19 1.81
CA ALA A 152 -5.30 9.26 2.85
C ALA A 152 -5.95 9.62 4.18
N ARG A 153 -6.15 8.59 5.01
CA ARG A 153 -6.50 8.78 6.42
C ARG A 153 -5.49 8.04 7.29
N LEU A 154 -5.18 8.65 8.42
CA LEU A 154 -4.36 8.07 9.46
C LEU A 154 -5.09 8.22 10.80
N ASP A 155 -5.42 7.11 11.43
CA ASP A 155 -6.01 7.07 12.76
C ASP A 155 -4.87 6.87 13.77
N ILE A 156 -4.71 7.83 14.69
CA ILE A 156 -3.66 7.82 15.71
C ILE A 156 -4.26 7.72 17.11
N THR A 157 -3.56 7.01 18.00
CA THR A 157 -3.93 7.02 19.41
C THR A 157 -3.60 8.38 20.02
N HIS A 158 -4.62 9.09 20.52
CA HIS A 158 -4.44 10.36 21.21
C HIS A 158 -5.63 10.64 22.13
N HIS A 159 -5.38 11.08 23.34
CA HIS A 159 -6.38 11.24 24.39
C HIS A 159 -7.14 12.58 24.36
N LYS A 160 -6.73 13.49 23.48
CA LYS A 160 -7.33 14.82 23.33
C LYS A 160 -7.67 15.11 21.86
N ARG A 161 -8.63 16.02 21.66
CA ARG A 161 -8.88 16.59 20.35
C ARG A 161 -7.65 17.40 19.89
N LEU A 162 -7.25 17.20 18.65
CA LEU A 162 -6.22 18.02 18.03
C LEU A 162 -6.79 19.41 17.70
N SER A 163 -6.10 20.45 18.14
CA SER A 163 -6.39 21.81 17.75
C SER A 163 -5.90 22.10 16.33
N ARG A 164 -6.34 23.21 15.74
CA ARG A 164 -5.82 23.64 14.44
C ARG A 164 -4.31 23.88 14.50
N GLN A 165 -3.82 24.42 15.60
CA GLN A 165 -2.39 24.64 15.81
C GLN A 165 -1.61 23.33 15.80
N ASP A 166 -2.09 22.27 16.49
CA ASP A 166 -1.44 20.95 16.47
C ASP A 166 -1.33 20.40 15.04
N LEU A 167 -2.41 20.57 14.23
CA LEU A 167 -2.42 20.12 12.85
C LEU A 167 -1.44 20.92 11.98
N ASP A 168 -1.35 22.24 12.16
CA ASP A 168 -0.42 23.10 11.43
C ASP A 168 1.04 22.79 11.78
N GLU A 169 1.34 22.49 13.05
CA GLU A 169 2.67 22.08 13.49
C GLU A 169 3.07 20.72 12.92
N ILE A 170 2.16 19.73 12.94
CA ILE A 170 2.40 18.40 12.34
C ILE A 170 2.62 18.53 10.82
N GLU A 171 1.79 19.31 10.14
CA GLU A 171 1.88 19.55 8.70
C GLU A 171 3.22 20.25 8.35
N SER A 172 3.62 21.24 9.12
CA SER A 172 4.89 21.96 8.92
C SER A 172 6.07 21.01 9.05
N LEU A 173 6.14 20.23 10.13
CA LEU A 173 7.20 19.24 10.33
C LEU A 173 7.22 18.16 9.25
N ALA A 174 6.05 17.70 8.80
CA ALA A 174 5.95 16.73 7.70
C ALA A 174 6.53 17.29 6.40
N ASN A 175 6.25 18.56 6.08
CA ASN A 175 6.78 19.22 4.88
C ASN A 175 8.29 19.51 5.00
N GLU A 176 8.80 19.80 6.20
CA GLU A 176 10.25 19.91 6.44
C GLU A 176 10.96 18.57 6.16
N VAL A 177 10.37 17.44 6.53
CA VAL A 177 10.92 16.10 6.25
C VAL A 177 11.01 15.86 4.74
N ILE A 178 9.99 16.21 3.97
CA ILE A 178 10.01 16.10 2.49
C ILE A 178 11.20 16.87 1.90
N GLN A 179 11.48 18.06 2.42
CA GLN A 179 12.54 18.92 1.91
C GLN A 179 13.95 18.44 2.31
N ASN A 180 14.10 17.86 3.50
CA ASN A 180 15.40 17.56 4.09
C ASN A 180 15.84 16.10 3.97
N VAL A 181 14.90 15.16 3.78
CA VAL A 181 15.22 13.74 3.61
C VAL A 181 15.38 13.40 2.15
N SER A 182 16.60 13.11 1.74
CA SER A 182 16.91 12.80 0.34
C SER A 182 16.42 11.42 -0.11
N ARG A 183 16.44 10.41 0.78
CA ARG A 183 16.07 9.03 0.43
C ARG A 183 15.39 8.30 1.59
N THR A 184 14.49 7.39 1.23
CA THR A 184 13.98 6.34 2.12
C THR A 184 14.85 5.10 2.00
N GLU A 185 14.93 4.33 3.08
CA GLU A 185 15.57 3.01 3.08
C GLU A 185 14.49 1.93 3.16
N LYS A 186 14.60 0.92 2.30
CA LYS A 186 13.73 -0.26 2.29
C LYS A 186 14.60 -1.48 2.53
N MET A 187 14.26 -2.30 3.51
CA MET A 187 15.03 -3.48 3.86
C MET A 187 14.10 -4.61 4.29
N THR A 188 14.57 -5.84 4.14
CA THR A 188 13.89 -7.03 4.67
C THR A 188 14.80 -7.67 5.71
N LEU A 189 14.28 -7.94 6.89
CA LEU A 189 14.99 -8.58 7.98
C LEU A 189 14.18 -9.78 8.49
N ASP A 190 14.90 -10.80 9.00
CA ASP A 190 14.25 -11.82 9.84
C ASP A 190 13.54 -11.15 11.02
N ARG A 191 12.37 -11.67 11.39
CA ARG A 191 11.54 -11.09 12.46
C ARG A 191 12.29 -10.93 13.78
N LYS A 192 13.07 -11.95 14.19
CA LYS A 192 13.81 -11.89 15.46
C LYS A 192 14.88 -10.79 15.45
N ASP A 193 15.50 -10.56 14.29
CA ASP A 193 16.49 -9.51 14.12
C ASP A 193 15.83 -8.14 14.07
N ALA A 194 14.67 -8.02 13.41
CA ALA A 194 13.86 -6.81 13.39
C ALA A 194 13.41 -6.43 14.81
N ASP A 195 12.84 -7.37 15.56
CA ASP A 195 12.37 -7.19 16.94
C ASP A 195 13.52 -6.79 17.87
N ARG A 196 14.68 -7.47 17.74
CA ARG A 196 15.86 -7.15 18.54
C ARG A 196 16.41 -5.76 18.27
N LYS A 197 16.40 -5.34 17.00
CA LYS A 197 17.02 -4.08 16.57
C LYS A 197 16.12 -2.87 16.80
N TYR A 198 14.82 -3.01 16.58
CA TYR A 198 13.89 -1.89 16.54
C TYR A 198 12.73 -1.98 17.55
N GLY A 199 12.56 -3.14 18.18
CA GLY A 199 11.50 -3.35 19.16
C GLY A 199 10.09 -3.36 18.57
N PHE A 200 9.09 -3.29 19.46
CA PHE A 200 7.66 -3.34 19.08
C PHE A 200 7.16 -2.07 18.38
N ASP A 201 7.85 -0.96 18.53
CA ASP A 201 7.49 0.31 17.87
C ASP A 201 7.52 0.22 16.34
N LEU A 202 8.21 -0.81 15.82
CA LEU A 202 8.22 -1.15 14.41
C LEU A 202 6.81 -1.50 13.87
N TYR A 203 5.91 -2.02 14.72
CA TYR A 203 4.63 -2.58 14.30
C TYR A 203 3.47 -1.60 14.50
N GLN A 204 3.39 -0.62 13.62
CA GLN A 204 2.29 0.33 13.58
C GLN A 204 1.10 -0.27 12.79
N GLY A 205 -0.09 -0.28 13.40
CA GLY A 205 -1.28 -0.89 12.78
C GLY A 205 -1.32 -2.43 12.81
N GLY A 206 -0.41 -3.07 13.59
CA GLY A 206 -0.35 -4.52 13.79
C GLY A 206 0.90 -5.17 13.19
N ALA A 207 1.28 -6.32 13.75
CA ALA A 207 2.44 -7.07 13.29
C ALA A 207 2.10 -7.84 11.99
N PRO A 208 2.91 -7.72 10.93
CA PRO A 208 2.72 -8.49 9.71
C PRO A 208 2.90 -9.99 9.97
N LYS A 209 2.33 -10.84 9.14
CA LYS A 209 2.53 -12.29 9.19
C LYS A 209 3.87 -12.65 8.52
N GLY A 210 4.42 -13.82 8.88
CA GLY A 210 5.64 -14.37 8.25
C GLY A 210 6.91 -14.18 9.08
N SER A 211 8.00 -14.79 8.61
CA SER A 211 9.33 -14.74 9.21
C SER A 211 10.12 -13.51 8.78
N ASP A 212 9.87 -13.01 7.57
CA ASP A 212 10.57 -11.88 6.99
C ASP A 212 9.73 -10.62 7.08
N ILE A 213 10.31 -9.58 7.64
CA ILE A 213 9.66 -8.28 7.85
C ILE A 213 10.26 -7.27 6.90
N ARG A 214 9.42 -6.75 6.00
CA ARG A 214 9.79 -5.60 5.17
C ARG A 214 9.63 -4.32 5.97
N ILE A 215 10.67 -3.50 5.99
CA ILE A 215 10.80 -2.29 6.79
C ILE A 215 11.01 -1.10 5.86
N LEU A 216 10.26 -0.04 6.11
CA LEU A 216 10.50 1.30 5.58
C LEU A 216 11.15 2.16 6.67
N ARG A 217 12.25 2.83 6.34
CA ARG A 217 12.89 3.83 7.18
C ARG A 217 12.98 5.16 6.45
N ILE A 218 12.57 6.22 7.11
CA ILE A 218 12.64 7.61 6.62
C ILE A 218 13.63 8.36 7.52
N ALA A 219 14.92 8.25 7.22
CA ALA A 219 16.03 8.77 8.04
C ALA A 219 15.83 8.45 9.54
N ASP A 220 15.98 9.47 10.41
CA ASP A 220 15.69 9.36 11.84
C ASP A 220 14.25 9.81 12.19
N HIS A 221 13.41 10.00 11.18
CA HIS A 221 12.06 10.51 11.35
C HIS A 221 11.06 9.41 11.67
N ASP A 222 11.05 8.33 10.91
CA ASP A 222 10.12 7.20 11.06
C ASP A 222 10.76 5.88 10.64
N ILE A 223 10.38 4.80 11.32
CA ILE A 223 10.73 3.44 10.95
C ILE A 223 9.58 2.50 11.27
N GLN A 224 9.08 1.77 10.26
CA GLN A 224 7.93 0.89 10.43
C GLN A 224 8.01 -0.34 9.54
N ALA A 225 7.43 -1.45 10.01
CA ALA A 225 7.13 -2.60 9.18
C ALA A 225 6.02 -2.23 8.19
N CYS A 226 6.35 -2.20 6.90
CA CYS A 226 5.41 -1.83 5.86
C CYS A 226 5.63 -2.59 4.56
N GLY A 227 4.55 -3.22 4.07
CA GLY A 227 4.54 -3.94 2.79
C GLY A 227 4.07 -3.09 1.61
N GLY A 228 3.77 -1.81 1.80
CA GLY A 228 3.26 -0.94 0.73
C GLY A 228 4.31 -0.43 -0.25
N THR A 229 3.85 0.33 -1.23
CA THR A 229 4.72 1.00 -2.20
C THR A 229 5.02 2.43 -1.75
N HIS A 230 6.29 2.82 -1.83
CA HIS A 230 6.77 4.11 -1.33
C HIS A 230 7.77 4.75 -2.27
N HIS A 231 7.80 6.09 -2.30
CA HIS A 231 8.85 6.81 -2.99
C HIS A 231 10.22 6.51 -2.38
N ASP A 232 11.24 6.39 -3.23
CA ASP A 232 12.63 6.35 -2.81
C ASP A 232 13.12 7.72 -2.31
N GLU A 233 12.55 8.78 -2.89
CA GLU A 233 12.85 10.17 -2.57
C GLU A 233 11.59 10.86 -2.06
N PRO A 234 11.48 11.18 -0.76
CA PRO A 234 10.28 11.85 -0.21
C PRO A 234 9.92 13.18 -0.90
N GLY A 235 10.91 13.89 -1.41
CA GLY A 235 10.70 15.14 -2.15
C GLY A 235 9.82 15.03 -3.39
N ARG A 236 9.64 13.82 -3.93
CA ARG A 236 8.74 13.57 -5.08
C ARG A 236 7.25 13.71 -4.73
N ILE A 237 6.90 13.69 -3.44
CA ILE A 237 5.53 13.92 -2.96
C ILE A 237 5.08 15.35 -3.27
N GLY A 238 6.00 16.32 -3.31
CA GLY A 238 5.67 17.73 -3.49
C GLY A 238 5.21 18.36 -2.19
N GLN A 239 3.94 18.25 -1.80
CA GLN A 239 3.39 18.86 -0.59
C GLN A 239 2.45 17.88 0.15
N ILE A 240 2.46 17.94 1.49
CA ILE A 240 1.50 17.27 2.36
C ILE A 240 0.58 18.32 2.99
N ARG A 241 -0.74 18.04 3.01
CA ARG A 241 -1.74 18.85 3.70
C ARG A 241 -2.58 17.98 4.63
N ILE A 242 -2.79 18.45 5.86
CA ILE A 242 -3.74 17.87 6.80
C ILE A 242 -5.02 18.71 6.75
N VAL A 243 -6.00 18.20 6.01
CA VAL A 243 -7.25 18.93 5.72
C VAL A 243 -8.07 19.16 6.99
N ARG A 244 -8.19 18.12 7.82
CA ARG A 244 -8.94 18.14 9.08
C ARG A 244 -8.58 16.95 9.96
N SER A 245 -9.01 17.03 11.23
CA SER A 245 -9.08 15.87 12.12
C SER A 245 -10.47 15.71 12.73
N ASN A 246 -10.77 14.49 13.17
CA ASN A 246 -11.96 14.19 13.96
C ASN A 246 -11.72 12.95 14.84
N ALA A 247 -12.37 12.90 16.03
CA ALA A 247 -12.36 11.66 16.80
C ALA A 247 -13.17 10.57 16.09
N VAL A 248 -12.68 9.35 16.18
CA VAL A 248 -13.34 8.14 15.69
C VAL A 248 -13.96 7.37 16.85
N GLN A 249 -13.23 7.31 17.95
CA GLN A 249 -13.62 6.71 19.22
C GLN A 249 -12.78 7.33 20.35
N ASP A 250 -13.07 6.98 21.59
CA ASP A 250 -12.28 7.43 22.73
C ASP A 250 -10.80 7.05 22.54
N GLY A 251 -9.93 8.04 22.67
CA GLY A 251 -8.49 7.86 22.51
C GLY A 251 -7.97 7.68 21.10
N VAL A 252 -8.80 7.91 20.05
CA VAL A 252 -8.37 7.81 18.64
C VAL A 252 -8.83 9.02 17.84
N GLU A 253 -7.86 9.75 17.29
CA GLU A 253 -8.05 10.87 16.36
C GLU A 253 -7.71 10.44 14.93
N ARG A 254 -8.56 10.81 13.99
CA ARG A 254 -8.38 10.59 12.54
C ARG A 254 -7.89 11.84 11.86
N LEU A 255 -6.77 11.73 11.19
CA LEU A 255 -6.22 12.76 10.30
C LEU A 255 -6.64 12.46 8.85
N HIS A 256 -7.16 13.46 8.15
CA HIS A 256 -7.45 13.41 6.72
C HIS A 256 -6.33 14.14 5.98
N ILE A 257 -5.64 13.43 5.10
CA ILE A 257 -4.39 13.86 4.47
C ILE A 257 -4.57 13.85 2.96
N VAL A 258 -4.03 14.84 2.29
CA VAL A 258 -3.81 14.86 0.85
C VAL A 258 -2.35 15.18 0.57
N ALA A 259 -1.80 14.60 -0.48
CA ALA A 259 -0.40 14.75 -0.86
C ALA A 259 -0.24 14.67 -2.39
N GLY A 260 0.76 15.39 -2.93
CA GLY A 260 1.01 15.49 -4.37
C GLY A 260 1.27 16.92 -4.84
#